data_a52b111254845642d1a6b550de7395ef
#
_entry.id   a52b111254845642d1a6b550de7395ef
#
_cell.length_a   1.000
_cell.length_b   1.000
_cell.length_c   1.000
_cell.angle_alpha   90.00
_cell.angle_beta   90.00
_cell.angle_gamma   90.00
#
_symmetry.space_group_name_H-M   'P 1'
#
loop_
_entity.id
_entity.type
_entity.pdbx_description
1 polymer ?
#
loop_
_entity_poly.entity_id
_entity_poly.type
_entity_poly.pdbx_seq_one_letter_code
_entity_poly.pdbx_strand_id
1 'polypeptide(L)'
;MPKAEISWKGRAEDGEPVQCYAQHAGKRWIFHRRRKRYDEWQTVEKPPVEDWLALLDSVRRRINRRLLRPEEETRLLKIISEQYPGTDTGRTNSEY
;
A
#
# COMPACT_ATOMS: atom_id res chain seq x y z
N MET A 1 7.26 -20.01 5.28
CA MET A 1 7.56 -18.73 4.62
C MET A 1 6.78 -17.60 5.27
N PRO A 2 7.44 -16.56 5.70
CA PRO A 2 6.70 -15.41 6.17
C PRO A 2 5.93 -14.78 5.01
N LYS A 3 4.75 -14.31 5.31
CA LYS A 3 3.97 -13.62 4.32
C LYS A 3 4.56 -12.24 4.08
N ALA A 4 4.50 -11.78 2.85
CA ALA A 4 4.95 -10.43 2.54
C ALA A 4 3.90 -9.46 3.06
N GLU A 5 4.19 -8.86 4.20
CA GLU A 5 3.33 -7.88 4.83
C GLU A 5 4.07 -6.56 4.95
N ILE A 6 3.36 -5.49 4.64
CA ILE A 6 3.89 -4.13 4.74
C ILE A 6 2.93 -3.34 5.59
N SER A 7 3.46 -2.72 6.64
CA SER A 7 2.62 -1.96 7.56
C SER A 7 3.04 -0.50 7.59
N TRP A 8 2.08 0.35 7.92
CA TRP A 8 2.33 1.78 8.03
C TRP A 8 1.29 2.38 8.99
N LYS A 9 1.50 3.64 9.34
CA LYS A 9 0.54 4.39 10.14
C LYS A 9 -0.22 5.32 9.20
N GLY A 10 -1.55 5.22 9.25
CA GLY A 10 -2.41 6.10 8.49
C GLY A 10 -3.23 6.97 9.42
N ARG A 11 -4.18 7.67 8.85
CA ARG A 11 -5.11 8.48 9.63
C ARG A 11 -6.54 8.19 9.20
N ALA A 12 -7.44 8.14 10.17
CA ALA A 12 -8.85 8.00 9.90
C ALA A 12 -9.43 9.36 9.47
N GLU A 13 -10.68 9.36 9.07
CA GLU A 13 -11.33 10.58 8.61
C GLU A 13 -11.37 11.65 9.70
N ASP A 14 -11.46 11.24 10.95
CA ASP A 14 -11.48 12.17 12.08
C ASP A 14 -10.09 12.61 12.53
N GLY A 15 -9.05 12.22 11.78
CA GLY A 15 -7.67 12.60 12.09
C GLY A 15 -6.98 11.69 13.08
N GLU A 16 -7.67 10.72 13.65
CA GLU A 16 -7.06 9.80 14.60
C GLU A 16 -6.09 8.86 13.90
N PRO A 17 -4.96 8.55 14.53
CA PRO A 17 -4.01 7.61 13.91
C PRO A 17 -4.60 6.21 13.86
N VAL A 18 -4.32 5.52 12.78
CA VAL A 18 -4.74 4.13 12.61
C VAL A 18 -3.53 3.31 12.17
N GLN A 19 -3.57 2.04 12.53
CA GLN A 19 -2.57 1.09 12.06
C GLN A 19 -3.09 0.42 10.81
N CYS A 20 -2.25 0.33 9.80
CA CYS A 20 -2.61 -0.28 8.54
C CYS A 20 -1.55 -1.28 8.13
N TYR A 21 -1.96 -2.34 7.45
CA TYR A 21 -1.02 -3.19 6.77
C TYR A 21 -1.65 -3.76 5.52
N ALA A 22 -0.80 -4.11 4.57
CA ALA A 22 -1.21 -4.79 3.35
C ALA A 22 -0.52 -6.14 3.28
N GLN A 23 -1.29 -7.15 2.94
CA GLN A 23 -0.81 -8.51 2.83
C GLN A 23 -0.79 -8.90 1.36
N HIS A 24 0.35 -9.40 0.91
CA HIS A 24 0.49 -9.83 -0.48
C HIS A 24 -0.05 -11.25 -0.62
N ALA A 25 -1.13 -11.41 -1.34
CA ALA A 25 -1.79 -12.69 -1.54
C ALA A 25 -1.85 -12.97 -3.04
N GLY A 26 -0.91 -13.78 -3.53
CA GLY A 26 -0.80 -14.03 -4.95
C GLY A 26 -0.43 -12.75 -5.70
N LYS A 27 -1.31 -12.32 -6.59
CA LYS A 27 -1.09 -11.09 -7.36
C LYS A 27 -1.88 -9.91 -6.81
N ARG A 28 -2.40 -10.06 -5.61
CA ARG A 28 -3.30 -9.07 -5.01
C ARG A 28 -2.72 -8.57 -3.70
N TRP A 29 -3.18 -7.40 -3.30
CA TRP A 29 -2.88 -6.84 -1.99
C TRP A 29 -4.19 -6.70 -1.22
N ILE A 30 -4.18 -7.21 0.02
CA ILE A 30 -5.34 -7.13 0.90
C ILE A 30 -4.99 -6.19 2.02
N PHE A 31 -5.81 -5.14 2.19
CA PHE A 31 -5.55 -4.09 3.16
C PHE A 31 -6.32 -4.34 4.43
N HIS A 32 -5.67 -4.09 5.56
CA HIS A 32 -6.28 -4.24 6.89
C HIS A 32 -5.99 -2.98 7.69
N ARG A 33 -6.90 -2.68 8.61
CA ARG A 33 -6.83 -1.45 9.40
C ARG A 33 -7.37 -1.70 10.79
N ARG A 34 -6.80 -1.02 11.80
CA ARG A 34 -7.37 -0.96 13.13
C ARG A 34 -6.97 0.35 13.78
N ARG A 35 -7.83 0.86 14.67
CA ARG A 35 -7.56 2.13 15.34
C ARG A 35 -6.60 1.97 16.50
N LYS A 36 -6.83 0.97 17.34
CA LYS A 36 -6.03 0.75 18.53
C LYS A 36 -5.41 -0.63 18.48
N ARG A 37 -4.31 -0.78 19.21
CA ARG A 37 -3.59 -2.04 19.20
C ARG A 37 -4.44 -3.20 19.72
N TYR A 38 -5.51 -2.93 20.46
CA TYR A 38 -6.40 -3.97 20.97
C TYR A 38 -7.56 -4.26 20.05
N ASP A 39 -7.78 -3.41 19.06
CA ASP A 39 -8.90 -3.61 18.14
C ASP A 39 -8.60 -4.75 17.20
N GLU A 40 -9.66 -5.40 16.73
CA GLU A 40 -9.50 -6.42 15.71
C GLU A 40 -9.18 -5.76 14.38
N TRP A 41 -8.36 -6.45 13.59
CA TRP A 41 -8.06 -5.98 12.24
C TRP A 41 -9.30 -6.10 11.38
N GLN A 42 -9.61 -5.05 10.65
CA GLN A 42 -10.72 -5.04 9.72
C GLN A 42 -10.18 -4.98 8.31
N THR A 43 -10.74 -5.82 7.43
CA THR A 43 -10.35 -5.82 6.02
C THR A 43 -10.99 -4.63 5.34
N VAL A 44 -10.21 -3.90 4.57
CA VAL A 44 -10.66 -2.72 3.86
C VAL A 44 -10.82 -3.09 2.39
N GLU A 45 -12.07 -3.15 1.93
CA GLU A 45 -12.34 -3.60 0.56
C GLU A 45 -11.92 -2.56 -0.48
N LYS A 46 -12.08 -1.28 -0.15
CA LYS A 46 -11.69 -0.21 -1.07
C LYS A 46 -10.83 0.79 -0.33
N PRO A 47 -9.53 0.52 -0.25
CA PRO A 47 -8.63 1.42 0.46
C PRO A 47 -8.58 2.79 -0.21
N PRO A 48 -8.46 3.86 0.58
CA PRO A 48 -8.28 5.18 -0.01
C PRO A 48 -6.95 5.28 -0.74
N VAL A 49 -6.84 6.25 -1.64
CA VAL A 49 -5.64 6.39 -2.46
C VAL A 49 -4.40 6.59 -1.60
N GLU A 50 -4.53 7.25 -0.45
CA GLU A 50 -3.40 7.46 0.45
C GLU A 50 -2.78 6.16 0.91
N ASP A 51 -3.60 5.15 1.18
CA ASP A 51 -3.10 3.85 1.59
C ASP A 51 -2.37 3.16 0.44
N TRP A 52 -2.90 3.26 -0.77
CA TRP A 52 -2.22 2.73 -1.94
C TRP A 52 -0.87 3.40 -2.15
N LEU A 53 -0.81 4.71 -1.95
CA LEU A 53 0.45 5.45 -2.12
C LEU A 53 1.46 5.08 -1.05
N ALA A 54 0.99 4.87 0.19
CA ALA A 54 1.87 4.42 1.26
C ALA A 54 2.46 3.05 0.93
N LEU A 55 1.62 2.14 0.43
CA LEU A 55 2.10 0.82 0.03
C LEU A 55 3.11 0.93 -1.12
N LEU A 56 2.82 1.76 -2.11
CA LEU A 56 3.70 1.95 -3.25
C LEU A 56 5.08 2.44 -2.81
N ASP A 57 5.11 3.40 -1.91
CA ASP A 57 6.37 3.92 -1.38
C ASP A 57 7.17 2.82 -0.69
N SER A 58 6.50 2.01 0.13
CA SER A 58 7.16 0.90 0.82
C SER A 58 7.67 -0.15 -0.14
N VAL A 59 6.89 -0.45 -1.18
CA VAL A 59 7.32 -1.43 -2.19
C VAL A 59 8.55 -0.92 -2.92
N ARG A 60 8.57 0.35 -3.27
CA ARG A 60 9.73 0.93 -3.96
C ARG A 60 10.99 0.83 -3.11
N ARG A 61 10.87 1.08 -1.81
CA ARG A 61 12.03 0.95 -0.93
C ARG A 61 12.52 -0.48 -0.83
N ARG A 62 11.58 -1.44 -0.82
CA ARG A 62 11.95 -2.86 -0.77
C ARG A 62 12.57 -3.32 -2.07
N ILE A 63 12.13 -2.79 -3.20
CA ILE A 63 12.75 -3.10 -4.49
C ILE A 63 14.19 -2.60 -4.50
N ASN A 64 14.42 -1.38 -3.98
CA ASN A 64 15.78 -0.85 -3.88
C ASN A 64 16.69 -1.73 -3.04
N ARG A 65 16.12 -2.40 -2.04
CA ARG A 65 16.89 -3.32 -1.19
C ARG A 65 16.88 -4.75 -1.72
N ARG A 66 16.31 -4.95 -2.89
CA ARG A 66 16.21 -6.27 -3.53
C ARG A 66 15.38 -7.26 -2.72
N LEU A 67 14.44 -6.76 -1.92
CA LEU A 67 13.52 -7.60 -1.17
C LEU A 67 12.26 -7.91 -1.94
N LEU A 68 11.98 -7.15 -3.00
CA LEU A 68 10.84 -7.40 -3.88
C LEU A 68 11.28 -7.22 -5.31
N ARG A 69 10.53 -7.82 -6.22
CA ARG A 69 10.81 -7.73 -7.64
C ARG A 69 10.27 -6.42 -8.21
N PRO A 70 10.93 -5.84 -9.22
CA PRO A 70 10.43 -4.60 -9.84
C PRO A 70 9.02 -4.73 -10.41
N GLU A 71 8.59 -5.92 -10.79
CA GLU A 71 7.24 -6.14 -11.31
C GLU A 71 6.17 -5.76 -10.31
N GLU A 72 6.48 -5.82 -9.01
CA GLU A 72 5.49 -5.46 -7.99
C GLU A 72 5.12 -3.98 -8.07
N GLU A 73 6.08 -3.13 -8.39
CA GLU A 73 5.77 -1.72 -8.59
C GLU A 73 4.87 -1.53 -9.80
N THR A 74 5.18 -2.19 -10.90
CA THR A 74 4.38 -2.09 -12.10
C THR A 74 2.94 -2.53 -11.87
N ARG A 75 2.75 -3.62 -11.14
CA ARG A 75 1.42 -4.10 -10.81
C ARG A 75 0.65 -3.11 -9.95
N LEU A 76 1.32 -2.53 -8.96
CA LEU A 76 0.68 -1.54 -8.10
C LEU A 76 0.29 -0.30 -8.87
N LEU A 77 1.17 0.18 -9.75
CA LEU A 77 0.87 1.34 -10.56
C LEU A 77 -0.36 1.11 -11.42
N LYS A 78 -0.48 -0.08 -11.97
CA LYS A 78 -1.66 -0.41 -12.78
C LYS A 78 -2.92 -0.40 -11.95
N ILE A 79 -2.88 -1.01 -10.76
CA ILE A 79 -4.04 -1.05 -9.88
C ILE A 79 -4.46 0.36 -9.49
N ILE A 80 -3.48 1.19 -9.11
CA ILE A 80 -3.77 2.56 -8.70
C ILE A 80 -4.39 3.34 -9.84
N SER A 81 -3.85 3.18 -11.05
CA SER A 81 -4.38 3.93 -12.20
C SER A 81 -5.79 3.48 -12.56
N GLU A 82 -6.13 2.22 -12.29
CA GLU A 82 -7.47 1.72 -12.57
C GLU A 82 -8.49 2.20 -11.55
N GLN A 83 -8.11 2.23 -10.27
CA GLN A 83 -9.03 2.62 -9.22
C GLN A 83 -9.08 4.12 -8.98
N TYR A 84 -7.97 4.80 -9.20
CA TYR A 84 -7.85 6.23 -8.95
C TYR A 84 -7.12 6.89 -10.11
N PRO A 85 -7.79 7.01 -11.28
CA PRO A 85 -7.13 7.60 -12.47
C PRO A 85 -6.66 9.01 -12.19
N GLY A 86 -5.52 9.36 -12.73
CA GLY A 86 -4.96 10.70 -12.57
C GLY A 86 -4.19 10.92 -11.29
N THR A 87 -4.02 9.87 -10.47
CA THR A 87 -3.28 9.99 -9.23
C THR A 87 -1.79 10.17 -9.52
N ASP A 88 -1.19 11.13 -8.82
CA ASP A 88 0.26 11.33 -8.86
C ASP A 88 0.91 10.25 -8.00
N THR A 89 1.61 9.35 -8.64
CA THR A 89 2.25 8.24 -7.93
C THR A 89 3.70 8.55 -7.55
N GLY A 90 4.14 9.80 -7.74
CA GLY A 90 5.50 10.18 -7.40
C GLY A 90 6.55 9.62 -8.33
N ARG A 91 6.18 9.13 -9.51
CA ARG A 91 7.12 8.68 -10.52
C ARG A 91 7.68 9.89 -11.21
N THR A 92 8.87 10.08 -10.95
CA THR A 92 9.51 11.13 -11.66
C THR A 92 10.14 10.61 -12.90
N ASN A 93 10.36 10.23 -13.22
CA ASN A 93 10.94 9.91 -14.09
C ASN A 93 11.15 10.23 -15.02
N SER A 94 11.15 10.43 -14.83
CA SER A 94 11.12 10.57 -15.21
C SER A 94 11.22 10.89 -16.22
N GLU A 95 11.25 11.22 -16.76
CA GLU A 95 11.26 11.41 -17.58
C GLU A 95 11.63 12.24 -18.00
N TYR A 96 12.21 12.64 -18.08
CA TYR A 96 12.66 13.32 -18.44
C TYR A 96 13.37 13.27 -18.68
#